data_f2b56a3d4a3d4d10ddd7fbf6452fc229
#
_entry.id   f2b56a3d4a3d4d10ddd7fbf6452fc229
#
_cell.length_a   1.000
_cell.length_b   1.000
_cell.length_c   1.000
_cell.angle_alpha   90.00
_cell.angle_beta   90.00
_cell.angle_gamma   90.00
#
_symmetry.space_group_name_H-M   'P 1'
#
loop_
_entity.id
_entity.type
_entity.pdbx_description
1 polymer ?
#
loop_
_entity_poly.entity_id
_entity_poly.type
_entity_poly.pdbx_seq_one_letter_code
_entity_poly.pdbx_strand_id
1 'polypeptide(L)'
;PLNDLWTDDAKKDIYESVNSACHNDKGDYYEYPLCMTAHCMAVNMTKVKEVGADKYIDTDKHTWSTEGFLNTVDALYKGGYENVAAIYCSGQGGDQGTRAIINNMYGGTFTDAAHTKYTADSAENIKAIQTLYDTEGINFDASIAGGDEITLFRNGTLQMAFCWNIAQQLNSDNNDAGLTNSGDEIMPMAFPTASGDPKLCGGIWGFGIFDNGDEAKIEAAKTF
;
A
#
# COMPACT_ATOMS: atom_id res chain seq x y z
N PRO A 1 -14.03 -23.75 -11.13
CA PRO A 1 -13.20 -22.90 -11.96
C PRO A 1 -14.02 -22.07 -12.93
N LEU A 2 -13.47 -20.95 -13.38
CA LEU A 2 -14.06 -20.01 -14.35
C LEU A 2 -13.40 -20.14 -15.74
N ASN A 3 -12.86 -21.32 -16.06
CA ASN A 3 -12.06 -21.54 -17.27
C ASN A 3 -12.81 -21.20 -18.56
N ASP A 4 -14.13 -21.33 -18.56
CA ASP A 4 -15.02 -21.02 -19.69
C ASP A 4 -15.16 -19.51 -19.95
N LEU A 5 -14.88 -18.66 -18.98
CA LEU A 5 -14.85 -17.19 -19.12
C LEU A 5 -13.49 -16.68 -19.67
N TRP A 6 -12.44 -17.48 -19.52
CA TRP A 6 -11.09 -17.13 -19.94
C TRP A 6 -10.81 -17.59 -21.36
N THR A 7 -11.38 -16.86 -22.33
CA THR A 7 -11.11 -17.08 -23.75
C THR A 7 -9.67 -16.68 -24.11
N ASP A 8 -9.19 -17.12 -25.27
CA ASP A 8 -7.87 -16.72 -25.75
C ASP A 8 -7.75 -15.21 -25.96
N ASP A 9 -8.84 -14.54 -26.28
CA ASP A 9 -8.86 -13.09 -26.43
C ASP A 9 -8.83 -12.40 -25.07
N ALA A 10 -9.57 -12.87 -24.08
CA ALA A 10 -9.49 -12.36 -22.71
C ALA A 10 -8.06 -12.49 -22.13
N LYS A 11 -7.40 -13.63 -22.38
CA LYS A 11 -6.01 -13.86 -21.94
C LYS A 11 -5.01 -12.93 -22.61
N LYS A 12 -5.23 -12.51 -23.84
CA LYS A 12 -4.36 -11.56 -24.54
C LYS A 12 -4.55 -10.12 -24.09
N ASP A 13 -5.75 -9.79 -23.63
CA ASP A 13 -6.13 -8.44 -23.22
C ASP A 13 -5.71 -8.10 -21.77
N ILE A 14 -5.40 -9.13 -20.98
CA ILE A 14 -5.03 -9.01 -19.58
C ILE A 14 -3.52 -9.17 -19.42
N TYR A 15 -2.88 -8.28 -18.65
CA TYR A 15 -1.45 -8.37 -18.35
C TYR A 15 -1.10 -9.72 -17.75
N GLU A 16 0.03 -10.31 -18.16
CA GLU A 16 0.49 -11.62 -17.69
C GLU A 16 0.63 -11.69 -16.16
N SER A 17 1.08 -10.61 -15.51
CA SER A 17 1.18 -10.54 -14.06
C SER A 17 -0.19 -10.62 -13.35
N VAL A 18 -1.25 -10.14 -13.98
CA VAL A 18 -2.63 -10.26 -13.49
C VAL A 18 -3.18 -11.65 -13.80
N ASN A 19 -2.98 -12.12 -15.02
CA ASN A 19 -3.42 -13.44 -15.47
C ASN A 19 -2.86 -14.55 -14.56
N SER A 20 -1.56 -14.52 -14.29
CA SER A 20 -0.89 -15.53 -13.44
C SER A 20 -1.39 -15.57 -11.99
N ALA A 21 -1.96 -14.48 -11.49
CA ALA A 21 -2.54 -14.43 -10.15
C ALA A 21 -3.99 -14.96 -10.08
N CYS A 22 -4.67 -15.10 -11.23
CA CYS A 22 -6.06 -15.52 -11.29
C CYS A 22 -6.26 -17.03 -11.39
N HIS A 23 -5.21 -17.82 -11.57
CA HIS A 23 -5.28 -19.27 -11.70
C HIS A 23 -4.34 -19.98 -10.72
N ASN A 24 -4.62 -21.27 -10.45
CA ASN A 24 -3.74 -22.14 -9.70
C ASN A 24 -2.64 -22.76 -10.58
N ASP A 25 -1.74 -23.54 -9.97
CA ASP A 25 -0.63 -24.25 -10.66
C ASP A 25 -1.11 -25.27 -11.70
N LYS A 26 -2.39 -25.66 -11.69
CA LYS A 26 -3.01 -26.57 -12.65
C LYS A 26 -3.60 -25.84 -13.85
N GLY A 27 -3.61 -24.49 -13.84
CA GLY A 27 -4.22 -23.66 -14.86
C GLY A 27 -5.73 -23.48 -14.70
N ASP A 28 -6.29 -23.80 -13.53
CA ASP A 28 -7.71 -23.54 -13.26
C ASP A 28 -7.89 -22.11 -12.74
N TYR A 29 -8.74 -21.34 -13.41
CA TYR A 29 -9.06 -19.96 -13.07
C TYR A 29 -10.16 -19.88 -12.03
N TYR A 30 -9.96 -19.01 -11.03
CA TYR A 30 -10.89 -18.81 -9.92
C TYR A 30 -11.32 -17.34 -9.77
N GLU A 31 -10.66 -16.44 -10.45
CA GLU A 31 -10.96 -15.02 -10.44
C GLU A 31 -11.03 -14.47 -11.85
N TYR A 32 -11.98 -13.57 -12.12
CA TYR A 32 -12.03 -12.75 -13.32
C TYR A 32 -11.70 -11.31 -12.91
N PRO A 33 -10.55 -10.74 -13.30
CA PRO A 33 -10.07 -9.48 -12.78
C PRO A 33 -10.81 -8.30 -13.36
N LEU A 34 -11.05 -7.28 -12.52
CA LEU A 34 -11.61 -5.99 -12.92
C LEU A 34 -10.54 -4.91 -12.96
N CYS A 35 -9.73 -4.84 -11.91
CA CYS A 35 -8.68 -3.85 -11.80
C CYS A 35 -7.56 -4.33 -10.87
N MET A 36 -6.43 -3.70 -11.02
CA MET A 36 -5.29 -3.84 -10.09
C MET A 36 -5.11 -2.52 -9.34
N THR A 37 -4.88 -2.60 -8.03
CA THR A 37 -4.51 -1.45 -7.22
C THR A 37 -3.11 -1.66 -6.66
N ALA A 38 -2.33 -0.57 -6.62
CA ALA A 38 -1.07 -0.54 -5.89
C ALA A 38 -1.25 0.37 -4.67
N HIS A 39 -0.84 -0.14 -3.50
CA HIS A 39 -0.74 0.65 -2.30
C HIS A 39 0.61 1.35 -2.25
N CYS A 40 0.61 2.58 -1.81
CA CYS A 40 1.80 3.39 -1.63
C CYS A 40 1.68 4.22 -0.35
N MET A 41 2.67 5.02 -0.08
CA MET A 41 2.62 6.05 0.94
C MET A 41 2.16 7.37 0.33
N ALA A 42 1.67 8.28 1.17
CA ALA A 42 1.56 9.70 0.84
C ALA A 42 2.49 10.51 1.74
N VAL A 43 3.08 11.56 1.17
CA VAL A 43 4.00 12.45 1.87
C VAL A 43 3.61 13.89 1.59
N ASN A 44 3.55 14.72 2.64
CA ASN A 44 3.37 16.16 2.51
C ASN A 44 4.67 16.81 2.01
N MET A 45 4.81 16.95 0.70
CA MET A 45 6.02 17.46 0.07
C MET A 45 6.27 18.94 0.35
N THR A 46 5.22 19.71 0.62
CA THR A 46 5.39 21.11 1.06
C THR A 46 6.18 21.13 2.36
N LYS A 47 5.82 20.33 3.34
CA LYS A 47 6.50 20.27 4.64
C LYS A 47 7.88 19.63 4.56
N VAL A 48 8.05 18.61 3.74
CA VAL A 48 9.37 18.00 3.46
C VAL A 48 10.34 19.04 2.89
N LYS A 49 9.92 19.83 1.91
CA LYS A 49 10.73 20.91 1.33
C LYS A 49 11.01 22.02 2.34
N GLU A 50 10.03 22.37 3.18
CA GLU A 50 10.17 23.38 4.23
C GLU A 50 11.30 23.04 5.22
N VAL A 51 11.47 21.77 5.57
CA VAL A 51 12.55 21.30 6.46
C VAL A 51 13.82 20.88 5.73
N GLY A 52 13.87 21.00 4.39
CA GLY A 52 15.04 20.65 3.57
C GLY A 52 15.31 19.14 3.50
N ALA A 53 14.27 18.31 3.64
CA ALA A 53 14.38 16.86 3.63
C ALA A 53 14.13 16.23 2.24
N ASP A 54 13.74 17.01 1.25
CA ASP A 54 13.57 16.58 -0.15
C ASP A 54 14.82 15.94 -0.76
N LYS A 55 16.00 16.32 -0.28
CA LYS A 55 17.28 15.70 -0.65
C LYS A 55 17.42 14.20 -0.33
N TYR A 56 16.56 13.66 0.51
CA TYR A 56 16.54 12.24 0.88
C TYR A 56 15.57 11.41 0.01
N ILE A 57 14.88 12.07 -0.93
CA ILE A 57 13.84 11.49 -1.77
C ILE A 57 14.27 11.56 -3.24
N ASP A 58 14.12 10.48 -3.98
CA ASP A 58 14.14 10.52 -5.45
C ASP A 58 12.75 10.96 -5.92
N THR A 59 12.59 12.25 -6.13
CA THR A 59 11.31 12.87 -6.51
C THR A 59 10.87 12.54 -7.93
N ASP A 60 11.79 12.11 -8.79
CA ASP A 60 11.47 11.72 -10.18
C ASP A 60 10.90 10.30 -10.23
N LYS A 61 11.43 9.41 -9.37
CA LYS A 61 10.98 8.02 -9.30
C LYS A 61 9.97 7.77 -8.19
N HIS A 62 9.75 8.73 -7.32
CA HIS A 62 8.92 8.61 -6.12
C HIS A 62 9.39 7.47 -5.20
N THR A 63 10.71 7.38 -4.99
CA THR A 63 11.34 6.32 -4.20
C THR A 63 12.32 6.89 -3.17
N TRP A 64 12.67 6.09 -2.20
CA TRP A 64 13.66 6.37 -1.18
C TRP A 64 14.23 5.08 -0.59
N SER A 65 15.42 5.18 -0.02
CA SER A 65 15.94 4.13 0.84
C SER A 65 15.28 4.16 2.22
N THR A 66 15.42 3.08 2.99
CA THR A 66 15.02 3.05 4.41
C THR A 66 15.71 4.17 5.20
N GLU A 67 17.00 4.41 4.93
CA GLU A 67 17.75 5.51 5.54
C GLU A 67 17.17 6.87 5.13
N GLY A 68 16.85 7.07 3.85
CA GLY A 68 16.22 8.30 3.35
C GLY A 68 14.88 8.57 4.01
N PHE A 69 14.04 7.54 4.18
CA PHE A 69 12.78 7.64 4.90
C PHE A 69 12.99 8.08 6.36
N LEU A 70 13.88 7.40 7.08
CA LEU A 70 14.15 7.71 8.49
C LEU A 70 14.74 9.13 8.67
N ASN A 71 15.63 9.55 7.78
CA ASN A 71 16.17 10.92 7.77
C ASN A 71 15.10 11.97 7.48
N THR A 72 14.12 11.64 6.63
CA THR A 72 12.99 12.53 6.35
C THR A 72 12.07 12.66 7.57
N VAL A 73 11.78 11.55 8.25
CA VAL A 73 11.00 11.55 9.50
C VAL A 73 11.71 12.39 10.58
N ASP A 74 13.01 12.17 10.79
CA ASP A 74 13.80 12.90 11.77
C ASP A 74 13.83 14.42 11.48
N ALA A 75 13.99 14.80 10.20
CA ALA A 75 13.99 16.19 9.80
C ALA A 75 12.63 16.87 10.02
N LEU A 76 11.53 16.19 9.73
CA LEU A 76 10.18 16.69 10.02
C LEU A 76 9.95 16.81 11.53
N TYR A 77 10.31 15.81 12.31
CA TYR A 77 10.17 15.83 13.76
C TYR A 77 10.97 16.99 14.40
N LYS A 78 12.23 17.16 14.00
CA LYS A 78 13.07 18.30 14.43
C LYS A 78 12.56 19.66 13.91
N GLY A 79 11.84 19.65 12.81
CA GLY A 79 11.14 20.83 12.27
C GLY A 79 9.88 21.23 13.04
N GLY A 80 9.50 20.48 14.08
CA GLY A 80 8.37 20.75 14.96
C GLY A 80 7.09 19.98 14.63
N TYR A 81 7.17 19.00 13.72
CA TYR A 81 6.05 18.11 13.39
C TYR A 81 6.11 16.88 14.30
N GLU A 82 5.53 16.98 15.50
CA GLU A 82 5.57 15.89 16.51
C GLU A 82 4.92 14.58 16.05
N ASN A 83 3.94 14.67 15.15
CA ASN A 83 3.22 13.53 14.59
C ASN A 83 3.52 13.42 13.10
N VAL A 84 4.68 12.83 12.76
CA VAL A 84 5.06 12.68 11.34
C VAL A 84 4.23 11.59 10.68
N ALA A 85 4.09 10.43 11.34
CA ALA A 85 3.32 9.30 10.84
C ALA A 85 2.71 8.50 11.98
N ALA A 86 1.72 7.65 11.67
CA ALA A 86 1.12 6.73 12.62
C ALA A 86 1.08 5.31 12.06
N ILE A 87 1.55 4.35 12.84
CA ILE A 87 1.32 2.94 12.60
C ILE A 87 -0.07 2.61 13.15
N TYR A 88 -1.02 2.43 12.27
CA TYR A 88 -2.40 2.12 12.64
C TYR A 88 -2.61 0.62 12.79
N CYS A 89 -3.34 0.24 13.82
CA CYS A 89 -3.57 -1.15 14.21
C CYS A 89 -5.04 -1.46 14.48
N SER A 90 -5.94 -0.48 14.35
CA SER A 90 -7.35 -0.67 14.64
C SER A 90 -8.14 -1.03 13.40
N GLY A 91 -9.05 -1.96 13.57
CA GLY A 91 -10.07 -2.28 12.60
C GLY A 91 -9.64 -3.23 11.49
N GLN A 92 -10.59 -3.49 10.62
CA GLN A 92 -10.45 -4.33 9.44
C GLN A 92 -10.26 -3.44 8.21
N GLY A 93 -9.30 -3.77 7.41
CA GLY A 93 -8.99 -3.00 6.21
C GLY A 93 -8.06 -1.81 6.48
N GLY A 94 -7.26 -1.50 5.50
CA GLY A 94 -6.27 -0.44 5.58
C GLY A 94 -4.94 -0.84 6.22
N ASP A 95 -4.82 -2.03 6.78
CA ASP A 95 -3.58 -2.54 7.36
C ASP A 95 -2.50 -2.89 6.33
N GLN A 96 -2.83 -2.85 5.05
CA GLN A 96 -1.90 -3.11 3.94
C GLN A 96 -0.68 -2.18 3.99
N GLY A 97 -0.87 -0.91 4.32
CA GLY A 97 0.21 0.05 4.43
C GLY A 97 1.17 -0.28 5.57
N THR A 98 0.66 -0.60 6.75
CA THR A 98 1.48 -1.03 7.89
C THR A 98 2.25 -2.31 7.57
N ARG A 99 1.62 -3.31 6.96
CA ARG A 99 2.30 -4.53 6.53
C ARG A 99 3.35 -4.26 5.47
N ALA A 100 3.04 -3.39 4.53
CA ALA A 100 3.95 -3.06 3.43
C ALA A 100 5.21 -2.34 3.94
N ILE A 101 5.11 -1.38 4.84
CA ILE A 101 6.30 -0.71 5.37
C ILE A 101 7.18 -1.68 6.17
N ILE A 102 6.59 -2.54 7.01
CA ILE A 102 7.33 -3.53 7.79
C ILE A 102 8.13 -4.46 6.88
N ASN A 103 7.49 -5.03 5.84
CA ASN A 103 8.17 -5.95 4.94
C ASN A 103 9.23 -5.27 4.07
N ASN A 104 8.94 -4.05 3.60
CA ASN A 104 9.81 -3.40 2.63
C ASN A 104 11.10 -2.88 3.26
N MET A 105 11.06 -2.29 4.46
CA MET A 105 12.20 -1.60 5.07
C MET A 105 13.49 -2.40 5.07
N TYR A 106 13.42 -3.69 5.37
CA TYR A 106 14.59 -4.58 5.44
C TYR A 106 14.44 -5.88 4.64
N GLY A 107 13.39 -5.98 3.81
CA GLY A 107 13.18 -7.12 2.92
C GLY A 107 12.59 -8.36 3.61
N GLY A 108 11.84 -8.17 4.69
CA GLY A 108 11.09 -9.24 5.35
C GLY A 108 9.94 -9.75 4.48
N THR A 109 9.37 -10.88 4.90
CA THR A 109 8.22 -11.52 4.26
C THR A 109 7.25 -12.04 5.31
N PHE A 110 5.99 -12.29 4.94
CA PHE A 110 5.01 -12.94 5.82
C PHE A 110 4.87 -14.43 5.57
N THR A 111 5.32 -14.89 4.40
CA THR A 111 5.37 -16.31 4.04
C THR A 111 6.67 -16.62 3.32
N ASP A 112 7.06 -17.90 3.29
CA ASP A 112 8.10 -18.38 2.40
C ASP A 112 7.65 -18.29 0.92
N ALA A 113 8.58 -18.47 -0.01
CA ALA A 113 8.31 -18.36 -1.44
C ALA A 113 7.29 -19.41 -1.97
N ALA A 114 7.13 -20.53 -1.26
CA ALA A 114 6.17 -21.57 -1.60
C ALA A 114 4.80 -21.35 -0.93
N HIS A 115 4.62 -20.30 -0.12
CA HIS A 115 3.42 -20.02 0.67
C HIS A 115 2.98 -21.16 1.59
N THR A 116 3.93 -21.96 2.07
CA THR A 116 3.67 -23.12 2.93
C THR A 116 3.98 -22.86 4.40
N LYS A 117 4.74 -21.82 4.70
CA LYS A 117 5.19 -21.48 6.05
C LYS A 117 5.08 -19.98 6.30
N TYR A 118 4.59 -19.60 7.47
CA TYR A 118 4.61 -18.21 7.92
C TYR A 118 6.02 -17.80 8.36
N THR A 119 6.41 -16.57 7.98
CA THR A 119 7.70 -15.94 8.30
C THR A 119 7.51 -14.54 8.89
N ALA A 120 6.33 -14.27 9.44
CA ALA A 120 5.98 -12.95 9.98
C ALA A 120 6.92 -12.51 11.12
N ASP A 121 7.52 -13.46 11.83
CA ASP A 121 8.49 -13.29 12.90
C ASP A 121 9.95 -13.29 12.43
N SER A 122 10.18 -13.04 11.14
CA SER A 122 11.54 -12.92 10.59
C SER A 122 12.34 -11.79 11.25
N ALA A 123 13.66 -11.94 11.29
CA ALA A 123 14.55 -10.94 11.89
C ALA A 123 14.40 -9.57 11.22
N GLU A 124 14.14 -9.55 9.91
CA GLU A 124 13.91 -8.35 9.11
C GLU A 124 12.64 -7.62 9.53
N ASN A 125 11.54 -8.35 9.72
CA ASN A 125 10.26 -7.77 10.18
C ASN A 125 10.35 -7.27 11.62
N ILE A 126 10.99 -8.03 12.52
CA ILE A 126 11.23 -7.61 13.90
C ILE A 126 12.07 -6.33 13.93
N LYS A 127 13.15 -6.29 13.13
CA LYS A 127 13.98 -5.10 12.99
C LYS A 127 13.19 -3.89 12.48
N ALA A 128 12.31 -4.09 11.50
CA ALA A 128 11.47 -3.01 10.97
C ALA A 128 10.54 -2.43 12.05
N ILE A 129 9.84 -3.30 12.78
CA ILE A 129 8.95 -2.88 13.86
C ILE A 129 9.72 -2.14 14.94
N GLN A 130 10.88 -2.67 15.37
CA GLN A 130 11.71 -2.03 16.38
C GLN A 130 12.22 -0.67 15.91
N THR A 131 12.69 -0.58 14.66
CA THR A 131 13.15 0.68 14.08
C THR A 131 12.03 1.72 14.06
N LEU A 132 10.83 1.35 13.61
CA LEU A 132 9.67 2.25 13.59
C LEU A 132 9.28 2.69 15.01
N TYR A 133 9.30 1.76 15.97
CA TYR A 133 8.96 2.04 17.37
C TYR A 133 9.96 3.00 18.04
N ASP A 134 11.24 2.87 17.73
CA ASP A 134 12.31 3.71 18.28
C ASP A 134 12.46 5.06 17.56
N THR A 135 11.72 5.29 16.46
CA THR A 135 11.82 6.52 15.67
C THR A 135 10.86 7.58 16.21
N GLU A 136 11.40 8.69 16.70
CA GLU A 136 10.61 9.84 17.14
C GLU A 136 9.79 10.42 15.96
N GLY A 137 8.56 10.81 16.25
CA GLY A 137 7.62 11.27 15.22
C GLY A 137 6.77 10.16 14.59
N ILE A 138 7.06 8.88 14.86
CA ILE A 138 6.21 7.76 14.46
C ILE A 138 5.44 7.26 15.68
N ASN A 139 4.10 7.35 15.60
CA ASN A 139 3.22 6.94 16.68
C ASN A 139 2.62 5.57 16.40
N PHE A 140 2.58 4.72 17.46
CA PHE A 140 1.84 3.47 17.45
C PHE A 140 0.52 3.68 18.19
N ASP A 141 -0.57 3.79 17.45
CA ASP A 141 -1.88 4.04 18.03
C ASP A 141 -2.86 2.95 17.59
N ALA A 142 -3.23 2.09 18.55
CA ALA A 142 -4.16 0.99 18.32
C ALA A 142 -5.62 1.47 18.09
N SER A 143 -5.92 2.74 18.30
CA SER A 143 -7.26 3.29 18.04
C SER A 143 -7.43 3.79 16.59
N ILE A 144 -6.33 4.02 15.87
CA ILE A 144 -6.37 4.54 14.49
C ILE A 144 -6.60 3.39 13.51
N ALA A 145 -7.59 3.54 12.64
CA ALA A 145 -7.80 2.72 11.45
C ALA A 145 -7.25 3.41 10.19
N GLY A 146 -7.10 2.68 9.07
CA GLY A 146 -6.56 3.26 7.84
C GLY A 146 -7.34 4.45 7.29
N GLY A 147 -8.67 4.45 7.44
CA GLY A 147 -9.51 5.60 7.07
C GLY A 147 -9.28 6.84 7.94
N ASP A 148 -9.00 6.63 9.23
CA ASP A 148 -8.68 7.73 10.15
C ASP A 148 -7.32 8.32 9.83
N GLU A 149 -6.33 7.50 9.50
CA GLU A 149 -4.99 7.93 9.08
C GLU A 149 -5.07 8.86 7.87
N ILE A 150 -5.84 8.49 6.84
CA ILE A 150 -6.06 9.32 5.64
C ILE A 150 -6.63 10.69 6.02
N THR A 151 -7.61 10.72 6.91
CA THR A 151 -8.24 11.95 7.38
C THR A 151 -7.25 12.81 8.17
N LEU A 152 -6.48 12.23 9.08
CA LEU A 152 -5.45 12.92 9.86
C LEU A 152 -4.35 13.50 8.97
N PHE A 153 -3.94 12.75 7.95
CA PHE A 153 -2.97 13.21 6.96
C PHE A 153 -3.51 14.39 6.13
N ARG A 154 -4.73 14.27 5.59
CA ARG A 154 -5.34 15.35 4.80
C ARG A 154 -5.55 16.63 5.61
N ASN A 155 -5.80 16.53 6.91
CA ASN A 155 -5.93 17.67 7.82
C ASN A 155 -4.58 18.22 8.29
N GLY A 156 -3.45 17.64 7.88
CA GLY A 156 -2.11 18.09 8.29
C GLY A 156 -1.70 17.69 9.71
N THR A 157 -2.48 16.85 10.39
CA THR A 157 -2.10 16.29 11.70
C THR A 157 -0.93 15.32 11.56
N LEU A 158 -0.94 14.50 10.49
CA LEU A 158 0.18 13.67 10.08
C LEU A 158 0.83 14.28 8.83
N GLN A 159 2.13 14.04 8.65
CA GLN A 159 2.89 14.47 7.48
C GLN A 159 3.12 13.34 6.48
N MET A 160 2.84 12.11 6.89
CA MET A 160 2.90 10.91 6.05
C MET A 160 1.69 10.02 6.33
N ALA A 161 1.22 9.30 5.31
CA ALA A 161 0.23 8.25 5.43
C ALA A 161 0.74 6.98 4.78
N PHE A 162 0.51 5.83 5.42
CA PHE A 162 0.89 4.52 4.89
C PHE A 162 -0.26 3.84 4.12
N CYS A 163 -1.50 4.29 4.32
CA CYS A 163 -2.69 3.82 3.61
C CYS A 163 -3.04 4.77 2.46
N TRP A 164 -2.36 4.66 1.33
CA TRP A 164 -2.59 5.53 0.18
C TRP A 164 -2.65 4.73 -1.12
N ASN A 165 -3.43 5.20 -2.07
CA ASN A 165 -3.47 4.67 -3.44
C ASN A 165 -3.99 5.74 -4.41
N ILE A 166 -4.14 5.37 -5.69
CA ILE A 166 -4.58 6.30 -6.73
C ILE A 166 -5.98 6.89 -6.47
N ALA A 167 -6.87 6.15 -5.80
CA ALA A 167 -8.21 6.67 -5.48
C ALA A 167 -8.13 7.84 -4.48
N GLN A 168 -7.29 7.74 -3.45
CA GLN A 168 -7.04 8.85 -2.53
C GLN A 168 -6.33 10.00 -3.23
N GLN A 169 -5.37 9.72 -4.13
CA GLN A 169 -4.62 10.75 -4.85
C GLN A 169 -5.51 11.58 -5.77
N LEU A 170 -6.44 10.93 -6.47
CA LEU A 170 -7.34 11.58 -7.43
C LEU A 170 -8.66 12.03 -6.80
N ASN A 171 -9.00 11.55 -5.58
CA ASN A 171 -10.21 11.94 -4.91
C ASN A 171 -10.07 13.38 -4.41
N SER A 172 -10.82 14.27 -5.01
CA SER A 172 -10.90 15.65 -4.62
C SER A 172 -12.36 16.03 -4.34
N ASP A 173 -12.75 15.95 -3.09
CA ASP A 173 -14.02 16.52 -2.65
C ASP A 173 -14.06 18.05 -2.91
N ASN A 174 -12.89 18.66 -3.12
CA ASN A 174 -12.66 20.10 -3.28
C ASN A 174 -12.02 20.51 -4.62
N ASN A 175 -12.01 19.64 -5.64
CA ASN A 175 -11.31 19.84 -6.92
C ASN A 175 -9.78 19.95 -6.86
N ASP A 176 -9.15 19.64 -5.73
CA ASP A 176 -7.71 19.82 -5.48
C ASP A 176 -7.01 18.45 -5.33
N ALA A 177 -7.12 17.62 -6.39
CA ALA A 177 -6.44 16.32 -6.44
C ALA A 177 -4.93 16.50 -6.14
N GLY A 178 -4.41 15.65 -5.25
CA GLY A 178 -3.00 15.70 -4.87
C GLY A 178 -2.65 16.81 -3.88
N LEU A 179 -3.64 17.46 -3.26
CA LEU A 179 -3.43 18.46 -2.21
C LEU A 179 -4.06 18.03 -0.88
N THR A 180 -3.47 18.49 0.22
CA THR A 180 -4.08 18.41 1.56
C THR A 180 -5.22 19.43 1.68
N ASN A 181 -6.00 19.39 2.76
CA ASN A 181 -7.07 20.37 3.01
C ASN A 181 -6.55 21.82 3.19
N SER A 182 -5.28 21.99 3.51
CA SER A 182 -4.59 23.28 3.60
C SER A 182 -3.88 23.69 2.32
N GLY A 183 -3.93 22.89 1.26
CA GLY A 183 -3.31 23.19 -0.02
C GLY A 183 -1.84 22.76 -0.14
N ASP A 184 -1.34 21.94 0.81
CA ASP A 184 0.01 21.39 0.71
C ASP A 184 0.06 20.28 -0.36
N GLU A 185 1.16 20.20 -1.10
CA GLU A 185 1.42 19.19 -2.13
C GLU A 185 1.53 17.78 -1.54
N ILE A 186 0.73 16.84 -2.04
CA ILE A 186 0.82 15.42 -1.70
C ILE A 186 1.60 14.68 -2.78
N MET A 187 2.68 14.03 -2.40
CA MET A 187 3.43 13.14 -3.28
C MET A 187 3.19 11.68 -2.90
N PRO A 188 2.67 10.84 -3.82
CA PRO A 188 2.64 9.41 -3.61
C PRO A 188 4.07 8.85 -3.66
N MET A 189 4.44 7.99 -2.70
CA MET A 189 5.77 7.43 -2.56
C MET A 189 5.71 5.92 -2.45
N ALA A 190 6.64 5.21 -3.07
CA ALA A 190 6.85 3.80 -2.79
C ALA A 190 7.25 3.59 -1.32
N PHE A 191 6.95 2.41 -0.77
CA PHE A 191 7.45 2.06 0.55
C PHE A 191 8.98 1.99 0.54
N PRO A 192 9.66 2.46 1.60
CA PRO A 192 11.12 2.48 1.64
C PRO A 192 11.68 1.07 1.65
N THR A 193 12.78 0.87 0.93
CA THR A 193 13.54 -0.38 0.93
C THR A 193 15.01 -0.10 1.26
N ALA A 194 15.75 -1.10 1.68
CA ALA A 194 17.17 -0.91 2.01
C ALA A 194 18.00 -0.38 0.84
N SER A 195 17.68 -0.79 -0.39
CA SER A 195 18.39 -0.35 -1.62
C SER A 195 17.81 0.92 -2.27
N GLY A 196 16.58 1.30 -1.91
CA GLY A 196 15.82 2.32 -2.63
C GLY A 196 15.06 1.78 -3.85
N ASP A 197 15.23 0.51 -4.20
CA ASP A 197 14.47 -0.12 -5.29
C ASP A 197 13.05 -0.45 -4.80
N PRO A 198 12.00 0.05 -5.44
CA PRO A 198 10.65 -0.10 -4.93
C PRO A 198 10.16 -1.55 -5.04
N LYS A 199 9.46 -2.00 -4.00
CA LYS A 199 8.62 -3.19 -4.05
C LYS A 199 7.19 -2.75 -3.86
N LEU A 200 6.37 -2.93 -4.89
CA LEU A 200 4.96 -2.54 -4.80
C LEU A 200 4.19 -3.57 -3.99
N CYS A 201 3.32 -3.08 -3.13
CA CYS A 201 2.28 -3.85 -2.49
C CYS A 201 0.99 -3.58 -3.24
N GLY A 202 0.33 -4.59 -3.75
CA GLY A 202 -0.89 -4.41 -4.51
C GLY A 202 -1.81 -5.61 -4.42
N GLY A 203 -2.99 -5.47 -5.00
CA GLY A 203 -3.98 -6.53 -5.09
C GLY A 203 -4.74 -6.44 -6.40
N ILE A 204 -5.24 -7.57 -6.83
CA ILE A 204 -6.18 -7.68 -7.93
C ILE A 204 -7.57 -7.70 -7.31
N TRP A 205 -8.46 -6.92 -7.87
CA TRP A 205 -9.88 -6.94 -7.55
C TRP A 205 -10.61 -7.59 -8.71
N GLY A 206 -11.37 -8.62 -8.42
CA GLY A 206 -12.09 -9.36 -9.42
C GLY A 206 -13.30 -10.09 -8.84
N PHE A 207 -13.96 -10.81 -9.70
CA PHE A 207 -15.11 -11.62 -9.35
C PHE A 207 -14.73 -13.10 -9.27
N GLY A 208 -15.12 -13.71 -8.16
CA GLY A 208 -15.16 -15.16 -7.99
C GLY A 208 -16.61 -15.62 -7.89
N ILE A 209 -16.91 -16.79 -8.44
CA ILE A 209 -18.23 -17.41 -8.32
C ILE A 209 -18.15 -18.59 -7.39
N PHE A 210 -18.91 -18.53 -6.28
CA PHE A 210 -19.02 -19.62 -5.34
C PHE A 210 -20.14 -20.56 -5.75
N ASP A 211 -19.85 -21.85 -5.76
CA ASP A 211 -20.86 -22.89 -6.00
C ASP A 211 -21.80 -22.98 -4.82
N ASN A 212 -23.07 -22.65 -5.03
CA ASN A 212 -24.13 -22.74 -4.04
C ASN A 212 -25.14 -23.87 -4.36
N GLY A 213 -24.81 -24.75 -5.33
CA GLY A 213 -25.65 -25.84 -5.79
C GLY A 213 -26.81 -25.44 -6.71
N ASP A 214 -26.85 -24.20 -7.19
CA ASP A 214 -27.87 -23.66 -8.10
C ASP A 214 -27.22 -23.28 -9.44
N GLU A 215 -27.25 -24.18 -10.41
CA GLU A 215 -26.64 -23.98 -11.71
C GLU A 215 -27.17 -22.72 -12.46
N ALA A 216 -28.46 -22.41 -12.31
CA ALA A 216 -29.04 -21.26 -12.98
C ALA A 216 -28.47 -19.94 -12.43
N LYS A 217 -28.20 -19.88 -11.13
CA LYS A 217 -27.52 -18.70 -10.51
C LYS A 217 -26.07 -18.60 -10.93
N ILE A 218 -25.37 -19.73 -11.02
CA ILE A 218 -23.98 -19.77 -11.48
C ILE A 218 -23.88 -19.25 -12.93
N GLU A 219 -24.74 -19.71 -13.83
CA GLU A 219 -24.74 -19.25 -15.22
C GLU A 219 -25.17 -17.78 -15.35
N ALA A 220 -26.12 -17.32 -14.54
CA ALA A 220 -26.48 -15.91 -14.48
C ALA A 220 -25.31 -15.03 -13.99
N ALA A 221 -24.55 -15.49 -12.99
CA ALA A 221 -23.36 -14.80 -12.50
C ALA A 221 -22.23 -14.76 -13.53
N LYS A 222 -22.06 -15.78 -14.36
CA LYS A 222 -21.11 -15.77 -15.49
C LYS A 222 -21.50 -14.81 -16.59
N THR A 223 -22.80 -14.57 -16.77
CA THR A 223 -23.31 -13.63 -17.77
C THR A 223 -23.10 -12.16 -17.35
N PHE A 224 -23.11 -11.89 -16.04
CA PHE A 224 -22.87 -10.55 -15.48
C PHE A 224 -21.46 -10.09 -15.71
#